data_db362a3bba9f7fd3f1de9f84856b8c4a
#
_entry.id   db362a3bba9f7fd3f1de9f84856b8c4a
#
_cell.length_a   1.000
_cell.length_b   1.000
_cell.length_c   1.000
_cell.angle_alpha   90.00
_cell.angle_beta   90.00
_cell.angle_gamma   90.00
#
_symmetry.space_group_name_H-M   'P 1'
#
loop_
_entity.id
_entity.type
_entity.pdbx_description
1 polymer ?
#
loop_
_entity_poly.entity_id
_entity_poly.type
_entity_poly.pdbx_seq_one_letter_code
_entity_poly.pdbx_strand_id
1 'polypeptide(L)'
;SRGLRGDVYKRQVQVDADVLSAIVTLSERYITDRYLPDKAIDLLDEACACCNLAHPVISEYLTMQKELDALKQEEAEMESADVNEAIDYERVAERKTRIAKLESELPAKQAAASEIQVTMDDVAKVIELWTGIPAVKIRETEFVKLAGLENALKQKVIGQDEAVHLVAQAIKRSRADLSGRRRPASFIFVGPTGVGKTELVKQLAEQLFDGPDPLIRLDMSEYMEKYAVSRMIGSPPGYVGYEEAGQLTEKVRRRPYSVVLFDEIEKAHPDVMNILLQILDEGKINDAQGRTVDFSNTVICMTSNAGSSDQSAGSLGFNKSDAQRSEEKTRKALAQFLRPEFLGRVDEVIAFKPLTLSLIHISEPTRHAQI
;
A
#
# COMPACT_ATOMS: atom_id res chain seq x y z
N SER A 1 6.02 20.99 -3.90
CA SER A 1 5.18 21.75 -2.94
C SER A 1 4.72 23.13 -3.44
N ARG A 2 5.48 23.83 -4.30
CA ARG A 2 5.03 25.12 -4.89
C ARG A 2 4.00 24.95 -6.01
N GLY A 3 4.08 23.90 -6.82
CA GLY A 3 3.13 23.59 -7.89
C GLY A 3 1.75 23.21 -7.36
N LEU A 4 1.70 22.31 -6.38
CA LEU A 4 0.45 21.86 -5.73
C LEU A 4 -0.35 23.01 -5.10
N ARG A 5 0.31 23.99 -4.48
CA ARG A 5 -0.37 25.18 -3.90
C ARG A 5 -0.98 26.08 -4.98
N GLY A 6 -0.37 26.20 -6.15
CA GLY A 6 -0.88 27.02 -7.25
C GLY A 6 -2.16 26.44 -7.88
N ASP A 7 -2.25 25.13 -7.99
CA ASP A 7 -3.42 24.46 -8.56
C ASP A 7 -4.60 24.38 -7.58
N VAL A 8 -4.33 24.24 -6.28
CA VAL A 8 -5.36 24.35 -5.21
C VAL A 8 -6.02 25.72 -5.22
N TYR A 9 -5.26 26.79 -5.43
CA TYR A 9 -5.82 28.15 -5.52
C TYR A 9 -6.75 28.36 -6.73
N LYS A 10 -6.47 27.70 -7.85
CA LYS A 10 -7.33 27.72 -9.05
C LYS A 10 -8.66 26.98 -8.86
N ARG A 11 -8.77 26.08 -7.90
CA ARG A 11 -9.96 25.25 -7.65
C ARG A 11 -10.86 25.75 -6.52
N GLN A 12 -10.49 26.84 -5.85
CA GLN A 12 -11.30 27.58 -4.89
C GLN A 12 -11.77 26.79 -3.65
N VAL A 13 -11.27 25.58 -3.43
CA VAL A 13 -11.51 24.81 -2.20
C VAL A 13 -10.23 24.79 -1.38
N GLN A 14 -10.34 25.07 -0.08
CA GLN A 14 -9.21 25.02 0.82
C GLN A 14 -8.83 23.57 1.14
N VAL A 15 -7.53 23.26 1.17
CA VAL A 15 -7.00 21.95 1.53
C VAL A 15 -5.96 22.13 2.63
N ASP A 16 -6.16 21.46 3.75
CA ASP A 16 -5.24 21.51 4.87
C ASP A 16 -3.90 20.82 4.53
N ALA A 17 -2.81 21.25 5.16
CA ALA A 17 -1.47 20.70 4.96
C ALA A 17 -1.40 19.21 5.33
N ASP A 18 -2.13 18.79 6.37
CA ASP A 18 -2.20 17.41 6.80
C ASP A 18 -2.91 16.53 5.76
N VAL A 19 -3.99 17.02 5.15
CA VAL A 19 -4.71 16.35 4.06
C VAL A 19 -3.82 16.23 2.82
N LEU A 20 -3.04 17.28 2.47
CA LEU A 20 -2.08 17.22 1.36
C LEU A 20 -1.01 16.15 1.58
N SER A 21 -0.47 16.06 2.79
CA SER A 21 0.53 15.03 3.15
C SER A 21 -0.09 13.63 3.07
N ALA A 22 -1.32 13.48 3.54
CA ALA A 22 -2.06 12.24 3.47
C ALA A 22 -2.37 11.82 2.02
N ILE A 23 -2.74 12.75 1.14
CA ILE A 23 -2.97 12.49 -0.29
C ILE A 23 -1.73 11.88 -0.95
N VAL A 24 -0.52 12.40 -0.68
CA VAL A 24 0.73 11.84 -1.22
C VAL A 24 0.91 10.41 -0.74
N THR A 25 0.80 10.17 0.57
CA THR A 25 0.99 8.84 1.18
C THR A 25 -0.06 7.83 0.69
N LEU A 26 -1.34 8.24 0.65
CA LEU A 26 -2.42 7.38 0.21
C LEU A 26 -2.36 7.10 -1.29
N SER A 27 -1.96 8.08 -2.11
CA SER A 27 -1.76 7.86 -3.54
C SER A 27 -0.63 6.86 -3.80
N GLU A 28 0.45 6.90 -3.02
CA GLU A 28 1.54 5.94 -3.12
C GLU A 28 1.09 4.53 -2.72
N ARG A 29 0.24 4.44 -1.69
CA ARG A 29 -0.23 3.17 -1.12
C ARG A 29 -1.29 2.47 -1.98
N TYR A 30 -2.24 3.21 -2.51
CA TYR A 30 -3.44 2.64 -3.14
C TYR A 30 -3.48 2.78 -4.67
N ILE A 31 -2.77 3.78 -5.25
CA ILE A 31 -2.75 4.00 -6.70
C ILE A 31 -1.43 3.48 -7.26
N THR A 32 -1.48 2.30 -7.90
CA THR A 32 -0.29 1.56 -8.35
C THR A 32 -0.01 1.66 -9.84
N ASP A 33 -0.95 2.17 -10.61
CA ASP A 33 -0.89 2.29 -12.09
C ASP A 33 -0.16 3.55 -12.58
N ARG A 34 0.05 4.54 -11.69
CA ARG A 34 0.67 5.83 -12.02
C ARG A 34 1.84 6.15 -11.07
N TYR A 35 2.64 7.15 -11.43
CA TYR A 35 3.79 7.61 -10.67
C TYR A 35 3.53 8.92 -9.94
N LEU A 36 4.30 9.17 -8.87
CA LEU A 36 4.38 10.51 -8.27
C LEU A 36 5.19 11.44 -9.21
N PRO A 37 4.81 12.72 -9.33
CA PRO A 37 3.77 13.43 -8.57
C PRO A 37 2.35 13.29 -9.13
N ASP A 38 2.18 12.82 -10.37
CA ASP A 38 0.93 12.89 -11.14
C ASP A 38 -0.24 12.24 -10.41
N LYS A 39 -0.06 11.03 -9.85
CA LYS A 39 -1.12 10.34 -9.12
C LYS A 39 -1.63 11.09 -7.87
N ALA A 40 -0.75 11.85 -7.20
CA ALA A 40 -1.15 12.66 -6.06
C ALA A 40 -1.91 13.92 -6.49
N ILE A 41 -1.53 14.49 -7.63
CA ILE A 41 -2.21 15.65 -8.23
C ILE A 41 -3.60 15.22 -8.70
N ASP A 42 -3.71 14.11 -9.42
CA ASP A 42 -4.99 13.58 -9.90
C ASP A 42 -5.94 13.26 -8.73
N LEU A 43 -5.42 12.64 -7.65
CA LEU A 43 -6.20 12.34 -6.45
C LEU A 43 -6.70 13.61 -5.76
N LEU A 44 -5.85 14.64 -5.64
CA LEU A 44 -6.22 15.94 -5.10
C LEU A 44 -7.31 16.58 -5.94
N ASP A 45 -7.16 16.53 -7.25
CA ASP A 45 -8.08 17.11 -8.20
C ASP A 45 -9.47 16.51 -8.11
N GLU A 46 -9.52 15.19 -8.06
CA GLU A 46 -10.79 14.46 -7.94
C GLU A 46 -11.43 14.64 -6.56
N ALA A 47 -10.61 14.69 -5.49
CA ALA A 47 -11.11 14.98 -4.14
C ALA A 47 -11.74 16.39 -4.05
N CYS A 48 -11.11 17.39 -4.68
CA CYS A 48 -11.70 18.74 -4.79
C CYS A 48 -12.99 18.72 -5.59
N ALA A 49 -13.07 17.95 -6.68
CA ALA A 49 -14.29 17.83 -7.49
C ALA A 49 -15.42 17.14 -6.69
N CYS A 50 -15.12 16.06 -5.96
CA CYS A 50 -16.07 15.40 -5.07
C CYS A 50 -16.59 16.35 -3.98
N CYS A 51 -15.72 17.12 -3.35
CA CYS A 51 -16.09 18.11 -2.35
C CYS A 51 -17.02 19.18 -2.95
N ASN A 52 -16.72 19.69 -4.15
CA ASN A 52 -17.58 20.65 -4.86
C ASN A 52 -18.97 20.10 -5.18
N LEU A 53 -19.04 18.84 -5.59
CA LEU A 53 -20.31 18.16 -5.87
C LEU A 53 -21.14 17.91 -4.60
N ALA A 54 -20.47 17.63 -3.49
CA ALA A 54 -21.13 17.41 -2.20
C ALA A 54 -21.69 18.72 -1.58
N HIS A 55 -21.12 19.88 -1.96
CA HIS A 55 -21.48 21.18 -1.39
C HIS A 55 -21.99 22.15 -2.46
N PRO A 56 -23.30 22.20 -2.74
CA PRO A 56 -23.89 23.05 -3.77
C PRO A 56 -23.57 24.55 -3.62
N VAL A 57 -23.34 25.01 -2.38
CA VAL A 57 -22.99 26.41 -2.07
C VAL A 57 -21.76 26.90 -2.83
N ILE A 58 -20.76 26.00 -3.04
CA ILE A 58 -19.54 26.35 -3.80
C ILE A 58 -19.89 26.59 -5.27
N SER A 59 -20.70 25.71 -5.87
CA SER A 59 -21.11 25.83 -7.26
C SER A 59 -22.01 27.03 -7.50
N GLU A 60 -22.89 27.35 -6.55
CA GLU A 60 -23.73 28.55 -6.58
C GLU A 60 -22.86 29.81 -6.51
N TYR A 61 -21.92 29.90 -5.57
CA TYR A 61 -20.99 31.02 -5.47
C TYR A 61 -20.21 31.24 -6.77
N LEU A 62 -19.65 30.17 -7.36
CA LEU A 62 -18.91 30.24 -8.61
C LEU A 62 -19.76 30.71 -9.79
N THR A 63 -20.99 30.24 -9.84
CA THR A 63 -21.95 30.66 -10.91
C THR A 63 -22.29 32.13 -10.76
N MET A 64 -22.58 32.58 -9.54
CA MET A 64 -22.87 33.98 -9.25
C MET A 64 -21.67 34.90 -9.55
N GLN A 65 -20.45 34.46 -9.21
CA GLN A 65 -19.23 35.21 -9.51
C GLN A 65 -19.00 35.34 -11.02
N LYS A 66 -19.14 34.25 -11.78
CA LYS A 66 -19.02 34.28 -13.25
C LYS A 66 -20.08 35.17 -13.89
N GLU A 67 -21.33 35.13 -13.40
CA GLU A 67 -22.40 36.00 -13.87
C GLU A 67 -22.08 37.45 -13.60
N LEU A 68 -21.56 37.78 -12.40
CA LEU A 68 -21.14 39.14 -12.04
C LEU A 68 -20.00 39.64 -12.92
N ASP A 69 -18.97 38.81 -13.14
CA ASP A 69 -17.82 39.18 -13.97
C ASP A 69 -18.25 39.38 -15.44
N ALA A 70 -19.15 38.54 -15.97
CA ALA A 70 -19.69 38.70 -17.31
C ALA A 70 -20.49 40.00 -17.47
N LEU A 71 -21.37 40.28 -16.50
CA LEU A 71 -22.16 41.52 -16.53
C LEU A 71 -21.30 42.79 -16.41
N LYS A 72 -20.24 42.77 -15.60
CA LYS A 72 -19.27 43.87 -15.47
C LYS A 72 -18.43 44.03 -16.74
N GLN A 73 -18.07 42.95 -17.41
CA GLN A 73 -17.36 43.01 -18.69
C GLN A 73 -18.25 43.60 -19.78
N GLU A 74 -19.49 43.15 -19.87
CA GLU A 74 -20.46 43.73 -20.80
C GLU A 74 -20.74 45.26 -20.55
N GLU A 75 -20.77 45.67 -19.26
CA GLU A 75 -20.90 47.09 -18.89
C GLU A 75 -19.69 47.88 -19.36
N ALA A 76 -18.46 47.39 -19.16
CA ALA A 76 -17.23 48.04 -19.60
C ALA A 76 -17.09 48.11 -21.13
N GLU A 77 -17.53 47.07 -21.83
CA GLU A 77 -17.58 47.07 -23.30
C GLU A 77 -18.57 48.08 -23.87
N MET A 78 -19.73 48.25 -23.21
CA MET A 78 -20.72 49.27 -23.59
C MET A 78 -20.27 50.70 -23.32
N GLU A 79 -19.53 50.93 -22.20
CA GLU A 79 -18.96 52.24 -21.90
C GLU A 79 -17.85 52.64 -22.86
N SER A 80 -17.16 51.65 -23.47
CA SER A 80 -16.11 51.87 -24.46
C SER A 80 -16.59 51.96 -25.92
N ALA A 81 -17.85 51.56 -26.18
CA ALA A 81 -18.45 51.63 -27.50
C ALA A 81 -18.97 53.07 -27.80
N ASP A 82 -18.64 53.59 -28.98
CA ASP A 82 -19.00 54.95 -29.42
C ASP A 82 -20.51 55.25 -29.34
N VAL A 83 -20.87 56.47 -28.94
CA VAL A 83 -22.17 57.02 -28.53
C VAL A 83 -23.27 57.05 -29.62
N ASN A 84 -23.21 56.23 -30.66
CA ASN A 84 -24.13 56.29 -31.79
C ASN A 84 -25.25 55.23 -31.88
N GLU A 85 -25.31 54.30 -30.96
CA GLU A 85 -26.46 53.38 -30.88
C GLU A 85 -27.45 53.80 -29.77
N ALA A 86 -28.76 53.74 -30.06
CA ALA A 86 -29.79 54.09 -29.10
C ALA A 86 -29.65 53.21 -27.85
N ILE A 87 -29.21 53.80 -26.74
CA ILE A 87 -29.01 53.13 -25.47
C ILE A 87 -30.38 52.68 -24.96
N ASP A 88 -30.61 51.40 -24.85
CA ASP A 88 -31.77 50.80 -24.21
C ASP A 88 -31.66 50.96 -22.68
N TYR A 89 -32.16 52.08 -22.18
CA TYR A 89 -32.08 52.45 -20.76
C TYR A 89 -32.72 51.42 -19.84
N GLU A 90 -33.73 50.69 -20.32
CA GLU A 90 -34.43 49.66 -19.55
C GLU A 90 -33.50 48.46 -19.29
N ARG A 91 -32.81 48.00 -20.30
CA ARG A 91 -31.79 46.92 -20.16
C ARG A 91 -30.59 47.32 -19.31
N VAL A 92 -30.15 48.56 -19.35
CA VAL A 92 -29.08 49.07 -18.49
C VAL A 92 -29.53 49.13 -17.03
N ALA A 93 -30.77 49.56 -16.76
CA ALA A 93 -31.34 49.59 -15.41
C ALA A 93 -31.50 48.15 -14.83
N GLU A 94 -32.00 47.21 -15.63
CA GLU A 94 -32.12 45.80 -15.24
C GLU A 94 -30.78 45.20 -14.87
N ARG A 95 -29.72 45.41 -15.70
CA ARG A 95 -28.35 44.92 -15.42
C ARG A 95 -27.78 45.52 -14.14
N LYS A 96 -27.88 46.85 -13.95
CA LYS A 96 -27.41 47.51 -12.72
C LYS A 96 -28.11 46.96 -11.48
N THR A 97 -29.40 46.69 -11.57
CA THR A 97 -30.15 46.07 -10.49
C THR A 97 -29.69 44.65 -10.23
N ARG A 98 -29.38 43.87 -11.29
CA ARG A 98 -28.86 42.50 -11.17
C ARG A 98 -27.45 42.49 -10.56
N ILE A 99 -26.55 43.37 -11.00
CA ILE A 99 -25.20 43.55 -10.42
C ILE A 99 -25.28 43.89 -8.93
N ALA A 100 -26.10 44.89 -8.54
CA ALA A 100 -26.24 45.26 -7.14
C ALA A 100 -26.79 44.12 -6.25
N LYS A 101 -27.72 43.33 -6.79
CA LYS A 101 -28.22 42.14 -6.10
C LYS A 101 -27.16 41.09 -5.91
N LEU A 102 -26.39 40.74 -6.96
CA LEU A 102 -25.29 39.79 -6.90
C LEU A 102 -24.20 40.26 -5.93
N GLU A 103 -23.83 41.54 -5.95
CA GLU A 103 -22.85 42.13 -5.04
C GLU A 103 -23.29 42.07 -3.56
N SER A 104 -24.60 42.16 -3.31
CA SER A 104 -25.13 42.02 -1.94
C SER A 104 -25.18 40.59 -1.44
N GLU A 105 -25.44 39.62 -2.31
CA GLU A 105 -25.54 38.19 -1.96
C GLU A 105 -24.16 37.46 -1.95
N LEU A 106 -23.26 37.90 -2.82
CA LEU A 106 -21.95 37.25 -3.01
C LEU A 106 -21.11 37.11 -1.72
N PRO A 107 -20.98 38.13 -0.83
CA PRO A 107 -20.17 38.02 0.38
C PRO A 107 -20.66 36.93 1.33
N ALA A 108 -21.97 36.76 1.48
CA ALA A 108 -22.53 35.72 2.35
C ALA A 108 -22.27 34.31 1.78
N LYS A 109 -22.40 34.16 0.47
CA LYS A 109 -22.08 32.89 -0.21
C LYS A 109 -20.58 32.60 -0.20
N GLN A 110 -19.74 33.62 -0.36
CA GLN A 110 -18.28 33.50 -0.26
C GLN A 110 -17.84 33.05 1.12
N ALA A 111 -18.40 33.62 2.19
CA ALA A 111 -18.10 33.23 3.55
C ALA A 111 -18.47 31.75 3.79
N ALA A 112 -19.68 31.34 3.39
CA ALA A 112 -20.11 29.96 3.51
C ALA A 112 -19.26 28.98 2.66
N ALA A 113 -18.84 29.36 1.46
CA ALA A 113 -17.98 28.55 0.61
C ALA A 113 -16.56 28.44 1.16
N SER A 114 -16.02 29.49 1.81
CA SER A 114 -14.68 29.52 2.38
C SER A 114 -14.51 28.65 3.64
N GLU A 115 -15.60 28.28 4.31
CA GLU A 115 -15.59 27.36 5.45
C GLU A 115 -15.47 25.90 5.02
N ILE A 116 -15.77 25.59 3.75
CA ILE A 116 -15.73 24.24 3.22
C ILE A 116 -14.29 23.87 2.83
N GLN A 117 -13.80 22.79 3.40
CA GLN A 117 -12.47 22.26 3.14
C GLN A 117 -12.55 20.80 2.67
N VAL A 118 -11.59 20.39 1.84
CA VAL A 118 -11.45 18.98 1.47
C VAL A 118 -11.09 18.17 2.71
N THR A 119 -11.86 17.12 2.96
CA THR A 119 -11.69 16.25 4.11
C THR A 119 -11.02 14.93 3.71
N MET A 120 -10.52 14.19 4.71
CA MET A 120 -10.03 12.82 4.52
C MET A 120 -11.13 11.87 4.00
N ASP A 121 -12.40 12.17 4.29
CA ASP A 121 -13.54 11.41 3.79
C ASP A 121 -13.72 11.56 2.28
N ASP A 122 -13.49 12.76 1.74
CA ASP A 122 -13.55 12.99 0.30
C ASP A 122 -12.42 12.26 -0.42
N VAL A 123 -11.21 12.31 0.12
CA VAL A 123 -10.05 11.58 -0.41
C VAL A 123 -10.30 10.07 -0.38
N ALA A 124 -10.80 9.54 0.74
CA ALA A 124 -11.08 8.12 0.89
C ALA A 124 -12.18 7.62 -0.07
N LYS A 125 -13.23 8.43 -0.31
CA LYS A 125 -14.28 8.12 -1.31
C LYS A 125 -13.72 8.03 -2.73
N VAL A 126 -12.82 8.93 -3.11
CA VAL A 126 -12.19 8.88 -4.44
C VAL A 126 -11.36 7.62 -4.60
N ILE A 127 -10.56 7.27 -3.58
CA ILE A 127 -9.76 6.04 -3.61
C ILE A 127 -10.69 4.81 -3.69
N GLU A 128 -11.80 4.80 -2.95
CA GLU A 128 -12.81 3.73 -3.03
C GLU A 128 -13.39 3.60 -4.45
N LEU A 129 -13.71 4.71 -5.11
CA LEU A 129 -14.20 4.72 -6.49
C LEU A 129 -13.18 4.16 -7.48
N TRP A 130 -11.90 4.46 -7.29
CA TRP A 130 -10.84 4.03 -8.22
C TRP A 130 -10.36 2.60 -7.98
N THR A 131 -10.30 2.19 -6.71
CA THR A 131 -9.66 0.91 -6.31
C THR A 131 -10.65 -0.15 -5.85
N GLY A 132 -11.89 0.23 -5.53
CA GLY A 132 -12.87 -0.66 -4.92
C GLY A 132 -12.63 -0.96 -3.44
N ILE A 133 -11.64 -0.33 -2.81
CA ILE A 133 -11.32 -0.53 -1.39
C ILE A 133 -12.24 0.35 -0.54
N PRO A 134 -13.00 -0.21 0.42
CA PRO A 134 -13.95 0.58 1.21
C PRO A 134 -13.30 1.76 1.94
N ALA A 135 -13.92 2.95 1.88
CA ALA A 135 -13.41 4.17 2.50
C ALA A 135 -13.14 4.03 4.02
N VAL A 136 -13.89 3.17 4.70
CA VAL A 136 -13.68 2.85 6.13
C VAL A 136 -12.30 2.25 6.37
N LYS A 137 -11.85 1.33 5.51
CA LYS A 137 -10.52 0.72 5.60
C LYS A 137 -9.40 1.72 5.31
N ILE A 138 -9.63 2.66 4.40
CA ILE A 138 -8.65 3.69 4.05
C ILE A 138 -8.43 4.67 5.19
N ARG A 139 -9.51 4.98 5.94
CA ARG A 139 -9.48 5.88 7.11
C ARG A 139 -8.88 5.25 8.37
N GLU A 140 -8.87 3.92 8.43
CA GLU A 140 -8.33 3.19 9.58
C GLU A 140 -6.82 3.45 9.69
N THR A 141 -6.39 4.04 10.79
CA THR A 141 -4.97 4.34 10.99
C THR A 141 -4.16 3.04 11.08
N GLU A 142 -2.94 3.02 10.56
CA GLU A 142 -2.05 1.84 10.67
C GLU A 142 -1.90 1.34 12.11
N PHE A 143 -1.97 2.25 13.06
CA PHE A 143 -1.86 1.94 14.48
C PHE A 143 -3.00 1.02 14.96
N VAL A 144 -4.23 1.30 14.54
CA VAL A 144 -5.41 0.48 14.90
C VAL A 144 -5.31 -0.89 14.26
N LYS A 145 -4.93 -0.96 12.99
CA LYS A 145 -4.72 -2.23 12.27
C LYS A 145 -3.64 -3.08 12.95
N LEU A 146 -2.49 -2.48 13.27
CA LEU A 146 -1.39 -3.18 13.94
C LEU A 146 -1.76 -3.63 15.36
N ALA A 147 -2.59 -2.86 16.07
CA ALA A 147 -3.07 -3.27 17.40
C ALA A 147 -3.94 -4.54 17.34
N GLY A 148 -4.83 -4.62 16.34
CA GLY A 148 -5.74 -5.76 16.12
C GLY A 148 -5.14 -6.95 15.38
N LEU A 149 -3.96 -6.81 14.75
CA LEU A 149 -3.37 -7.78 13.84
C LEU A 149 -3.26 -9.20 14.43
N GLU A 150 -2.75 -9.33 15.66
CA GLU A 150 -2.58 -10.61 16.32
C GLU A 150 -3.89 -11.37 16.48
N ASN A 151 -4.95 -10.69 16.93
CA ASN A 151 -6.26 -11.30 17.12
C ASN A 151 -6.91 -11.69 15.79
N ALA A 152 -6.78 -10.86 14.77
CA ALA A 152 -7.29 -11.14 13.43
C ALA A 152 -6.60 -12.36 12.80
N LEU A 153 -5.28 -12.49 12.96
CA LEU A 153 -4.53 -13.65 12.47
C LEU A 153 -4.87 -14.94 13.25
N LYS A 154 -5.04 -14.88 14.60
CA LYS A 154 -5.42 -16.04 15.41
C LYS A 154 -6.78 -16.62 15.06
N GLN A 155 -7.72 -15.80 14.60
CA GLN A 155 -9.03 -16.25 14.13
C GLN A 155 -8.96 -17.06 12.83
N LYS A 156 -7.95 -16.82 12.00
CA LYS A 156 -7.79 -17.44 10.67
C LYS A 156 -6.78 -18.58 10.65
N VAL A 157 -5.71 -18.47 11.46
CA VAL A 157 -4.62 -19.45 11.50
C VAL A 157 -4.72 -20.22 12.82
N ILE A 158 -5.24 -21.44 12.73
CA ILE A 158 -5.52 -22.27 13.90
C ILE A 158 -4.29 -23.09 14.32
N GLY A 159 -3.98 -23.13 15.61
CA GLY A 159 -2.95 -23.99 16.18
C GLY A 159 -1.52 -23.49 16.05
N GLN A 160 -1.32 -22.22 15.66
CA GLN A 160 0.00 -21.57 15.52
C GLN A 160 0.09 -20.25 16.29
N ASP A 161 -0.50 -20.19 17.49
CA ASP A 161 -0.60 -18.96 18.29
C ASP A 161 0.74 -18.29 18.57
N GLU A 162 1.78 -19.09 18.84
CA GLU A 162 3.13 -18.59 19.10
C GLU A 162 3.75 -17.96 17.84
N ALA A 163 3.60 -18.60 16.68
CA ALA A 163 4.06 -18.06 15.40
C ALA A 163 3.36 -16.76 15.06
N VAL A 164 2.03 -16.69 15.23
CA VAL A 164 1.22 -15.49 15.03
C VAL A 164 1.68 -14.36 15.95
N HIS A 165 1.92 -14.67 17.22
CA HIS A 165 2.39 -13.68 18.20
C HIS A 165 3.73 -13.07 17.81
N LEU A 166 4.72 -13.91 17.44
CA LEU A 166 6.06 -13.46 17.02
C LEU A 166 6.00 -12.58 15.77
N VAL A 167 5.20 -12.99 14.75
CA VAL A 167 5.00 -12.19 13.54
C VAL A 167 4.40 -10.82 13.88
N ALA A 168 3.32 -10.79 14.66
CA ALA A 168 2.65 -9.55 15.02
C ALA A 168 3.57 -8.61 15.81
N GLN A 169 4.37 -9.13 16.74
CA GLN A 169 5.35 -8.35 17.49
C GLN A 169 6.46 -7.79 16.59
N ALA A 170 7.02 -8.61 15.70
CA ALA A 170 8.10 -8.17 14.83
C ALA A 170 7.63 -7.10 13.84
N ILE A 171 6.42 -7.21 13.30
CA ILE A 171 5.83 -6.17 12.45
C ILE A 171 5.59 -4.88 13.23
N LYS A 172 5.06 -4.96 14.45
CA LYS A 172 4.90 -3.79 15.33
C LYS A 172 6.24 -3.11 15.59
N ARG A 173 7.31 -3.88 15.87
CA ARG A 173 8.68 -3.34 16.05
C ARG A 173 9.20 -2.67 14.79
N SER A 174 9.08 -3.33 13.63
CA SER A 174 9.54 -2.80 12.35
C SER A 174 8.86 -1.50 11.96
N ARG A 175 7.55 -1.36 12.25
CA ARG A 175 6.79 -0.13 11.98
C ARG A 175 7.01 0.98 13.01
N ALA A 176 7.41 0.63 14.25
CA ALA A 176 7.74 1.57 15.32
C ALA A 176 9.21 2.04 15.27
N ASP A 177 10.05 1.43 14.42
CA ASP A 177 11.47 1.75 14.35
C ASP A 177 11.71 3.15 13.77
N LEU A 178 12.07 4.07 14.67
CA LEU A 178 12.41 5.47 14.38
C LEU A 178 13.86 5.63 13.88
N SER A 179 14.61 4.54 13.72
CA SER A 179 16.05 4.60 13.38
C SER A 179 16.33 5.05 11.94
N GLY A 180 15.29 5.24 11.13
CA GLY A 180 15.42 5.69 9.74
C GLY A 180 15.99 4.64 8.79
N ARG A 181 16.20 3.41 9.25
CA ARG A 181 16.60 2.28 8.40
C ARG A 181 15.40 1.80 7.59
N ARG A 182 15.39 2.15 6.33
CA ARG A 182 14.33 1.75 5.39
C ARG A 182 14.61 0.35 4.83
N ARG A 183 14.47 -0.69 5.66
CA ARG A 183 14.55 -2.09 5.22
C ARG A 183 13.23 -2.81 5.47
N PRO A 184 12.85 -3.80 4.64
CA PRO A 184 11.63 -4.56 4.80
C PRO A 184 11.66 -5.41 6.07
N ALA A 185 10.50 -5.62 6.72
CA ALA A 185 10.37 -6.66 7.74
C ALA A 185 10.52 -8.04 7.09
N SER A 186 11.26 -8.95 7.74
CA SER A 186 11.69 -10.20 7.13
C SER A 186 11.51 -11.40 8.06
N PHE A 187 10.94 -12.49 7.51
CA PHE A 187 10.58 -13.69 8.24
C PHE A 187 11.01 -14.96 7.50
N ILE A 188 11.51 -15.95 8.24
CA ILE A 188 11.65 -17.31 7.75
C ILE A 188 10.71 -18.22 8.54
N PHE A 189 9.76 -18.86 7.86
CA PHE A 189 8.82 -19.83 8.41
C PHE A 189 9.32 -21.24 8.15
N VAL A 190 9.63 -21.99 9.19
CA VAL A 190 10.21 -23.33 9.12
C VAL A 190 9.27 -24.36 9.72
N GLY A 191 9.09 -25.48 9.06
CA GLY A 191 8.26 -26.58 9.56
C GLY A 191 7.78 -27.54 8.47
N PRO A 192 7.09 -28.62 8.84
CA PRO A 192 6.57 -29.59 7.89
C PRO A 192 5.61 -29.00 6.87
N THR A 193 5.36 -29.72 5.80
CA THR A 193 4.35 -29.33 4.81
C THR A 193 2.94 -29.42 5.45
N GLY A 194 2.06 -28.50 5.09
CA GLY A 194 0.65 -28.55 5.54
C GLY A 194 0.37 -27.98 6.92
N VAL A 195 1.33 -27.38 7.62
CA VAL A 195 1.14 -26.80 8.98
C VAL A 195 0.61 -25.36 8.99
N GLY A 196 0.34 -24.77 7.80
CA GLY A 196 -0.25 -23.44 7.70
C GLY A 196 0.74 -22.30 7.41
N LYS A 197 2.01 -22.57 7.05
CA LYS A 197 3.00 -21.53 6.72
C LYS A 197 2.51 -20.55 5.67
N THR A 198 2.13 -21.07 4.49
CA THR A 198 1.64 -20.26 3.37
C THR A 198 0.31 -19.57 3.68
N GLU A 199 -0.55 -20.24 4.48
CA GLU A 199 -1.83 -19.65 4.90
C GLU A 199 -1.61 -18.44 5.83
N LEU A 200 -0.68 -18.53 6.78
CA LEU A 200 -0.33 -17.39 7.62
C LEU A 200 0.13 -16.19 6.76
N VAL A 201 0.95 -16.42 5.73
CA VAL A 201 1.42 -15.35 4.85
C VAL A 201 0.28 -14.72 4.06
N LYS A 202 -0.67 -15.50 3.56
CA LYS A 202 -1.87 -14.98 2.88
C LYS A 202 -2.70 -14.11 3.80
N GLN A 203 -3.01 -14.62 4.99
CA GLN A 203 -3.80 -13.88 5.99
C GLN A 203 -3.06 -12.62 6.45
N LEU A 204 -1.73 -12.68 6.60
CA LEU A 204 -0.90 -11.52 6.90
C LEU A 204 -1.01 -10.44 5.81
N ALA A 205 -0.94 -10.84 4.54
CA ALA A 205 -1.07 -9.91 3.42
C ALA A 205 -2.45 -9.24 3.41
N GLU A 206 -3.52 -10.00 3.59
CA GLU A 206 -4.90 -9.49 3.64
C GLU A 206 -5.17 -8.55 4.82
N GLN A 207 -4.51 -8.78 5.97
CA GLN A 207 -4.70 -7.94 7.16
C GLN A 207 -3.83 -6.68 7.17
N LEU A 208 -2.63 -6.73 6.58
CA LEU A 208 -1.73 -5.58 6.55
C LEU A 208 -2.05 -4.60 5.41
N PHE A 209 -2.44 -5.13 4.25
CA PHE A 209 -2.57 -4.35 3.03
C PHE A 209 -3.95 -4.53 2.42
N ASP A 210 -4.64 -3.41 2.20
CA ASP A 210 -6.03 -3.38 1.71
C ASP A 210 -6.13 -3.42 0.17
N GLY A 211 -5.00 -3.59 -0.53
CA GLY A 211 -4.97 -3.61 -1.99
C GLY A 211 -5.54 -4.90 -2.60
N PRO A 212 -5.98 -4.87 -3.85
CA PRO A 212 -6.28 -6.07 -4.58
C PRO A 212 -5.00 -6.90 -4.73
N ASP A 213 -5.04 -8.17 -4.28
CA ASP A 213 -3.93 -9.12 -4.40
C ASP A 213 -2.59 -8.61 -3.79
N PRO A 214 -2.55 -8.37 -2.44
CA PRO A 214 -1.37 -7.81 -1.77
C PRO A 214 -0.23 -8.83 -1.60
N LEU A 215 -0.39 -10.06 -2.09
CA LEU A 215 0.59 -11.15 -2.00
C LEU A 215 1.31 -11.35 -3.33
N ILE A 216 2.63 -11.17 -3.33
CA ILE A 216 3.51 -11.52 -4.44
C ILE A 216 4.17 -12.86 -4.08
N ARG A 217 3.72 -13.95 -4.70
CA ARG A 217 4.30 -15.28 -4.47
C ARG A 217 5.30 -15.64 -5.57
N LEU A 218 6.46 -16.17 -5.15
CA LEU A 218 7.52 -16.70 -5.98
C LEU A 218 7.88 -18.09 -5.45
N ASP A 219 7.67 -19.13 -6.27
CA ASP A 219 8.06 -20.48 -5.94
C ASP A 219 9.52 -20.70 -6.32
N MET A 220 10.37 -21.00 -5.34
CA MET A 220 11.81 -21.15 -5.55
C MET A 220 12.16 -22.42 -6.34
N SER A 221 11.25 -23.33 -6.51
CA SER A 221 11.42 -24.46 -7.43
C SER A 221 11.60 -24.03 -8.90
N GLU A 222 11.04 -22.86 -9.26
CA GLU A 222 11.21 -22.27 -10.60
C GLU A 222 12.53 -21.51 -10.75
N TYR A 223 13.26 -21.29 -9.64
CA TYR A 223 14.48 -20.48 -9.56
C TYR A 223 15.69 -21.28 -9.14
N MET A 224 15.75 -22.55 -9.52
CA MET A 224 16.87 -23.46 -9.22
C MET A 224 18.08 -23.24 -10.13
N GLU A 225 17.88 -22.72 -11.32
CA GLU A 225 18.92 -22.56 -12.34
C GLU A 225 19.50 -21.14 -12.33
N LYS A 226 20.74 -20.99 -12.83
CA LYS A 226 21.45 -19.70 -12.89
C LYS A 226 20.71 -18.62 -13.66
N TYR A 227 19.98 -19.00 -14.71
CA TYR A 227 19.16 -18.05 -15.52
C TYR A 227 17.92 -17.55 -14.78
N ALA A 228 17.56 -18.17 -13.68
CA ALA A 228 16.39 -17.77 -12.90
C ALA A 228 16.52 -16.36 -12.31
N VAL A 229 17.75 -15.90 -12.03
CA VAL A 229 18.03 -14.53 -11.56
C VAL A 229 17.55 -13.48 -12.58
N SER A 230 17.85 -13.72 -13.87
CA SER A 230 17.39 -12.82 -14.95
C SER A 230 15.86 -12.75 -15.05
N ARG A 231 15.15 -13.84 -14.75
CA ARG A 231 13.68 -13.82 -14.67
C ARG A 231 13.15 -12.99 -13.49
N MET A 232 13.92 -12.94 -12.40
CA MET A 232 13.51 -12.23 -11.18
C MET A 232 13.68 -10.72 -11.28
N ILE A 233 14.86 -10.25 -11.77
CA ILE A 233 15.22 -8.82 -11.82
C ILE A 233 15.27 -8.23 -13.24
N GLY A 234 15.08 -9.07 -14.28
CA GLY A 234 15.20 -8.71 -15.69
C GLY A 234 16.50 -9.16 -16.31
N SER A 235 16.55 -9.24 -17.64
CA SER A 235 17.76 -9.58 -18.41
C SER A 235 18.55 -8.33 -18.75
N PRO A 236 19.89 -8.37 -18.69
CA PRO A 236 20.74 -7.24 -19.13
C PRO A 236 20.57 -6.96 -20.64
N PRO A 237 20.89 -5.73 -21.09
CA PRO A 237 20.88 -5.40 -22.51
C PRO A 237 21.71 -6.39 -23.36
N GLY A 238 21.12 -6.85 -24.46
CA GLY A 238 21.78 -7.78 -25.39
C GLY A 238 21.53 -9.28 -25.11
N TYR A 239 20.80 -9.63 -24.05
CA TYR A 239 20.37 -11.01 -23.79
C TYR A 239 18.92 -11.22 -24.20
N VAL A 240 18.59 -12.49 -24.51
CA VAL A 240 17.21 -12.90 -24.81
C VAL A 240 16.31 -12.62 -23.60
N GLY A 241 15.15 -11.97 -23.84
CA GLY A 241 14.24 -11.57 -22.77
C GLY A 241 14.51 -10.18 -22.15
N TYR A 242 15.37 -9.35 -22.75
CA TYR A 242 15.63 -7.97 -22.27
C TYR A 242 14.35 -7.10 -22.22
N GLU A 243 13.42 -7.33 -23.14
CA GLU A 243 12.14 -6.60 -23.17
C GLU A 243 11.19 -7.04 -22.04
N GLU A 244 11.43 -8.20 -21.47
CA GLU A 244 10.65 -8.70 -20.35
C GLU A 244 11.14 -8.09 -19.03
N ALA A 245 10.27 -7.36 -18.36
CA ALA A 245 10.56 -6.83 -17.02
C ALA A 245 10.74 -7.98 -16.00
N GLY A 246 11.62 -7.81 -15.03
CA GLY A 246 11.83 -8.80 -13.98
C GLY A 246 10.54 -9.06 -13.18
N GLN A 247 10.22 -10.32 -12.97
CA GLN A 247 8.95 -10.71 -12.33
C GLN A 247 8.79 -10.14 -10.92
N LEU A 248 9.86 -10.13 -10.12
CA LEU A 248 9.85 -9.57 -8.78
C LEU A 248 9.86 -8.04 -8.82
N THR A 249 10.81 -7.46 -9.54
CA THR A 249 11.03 -6.01 -9.57
C THR A 249 9.83 -5.25 -10.11
N GLU A 250 9.21 -5.76 -11.18
CA GLU A 250 8.04 -5.11 -11.76
C GLU A 250 6.80 -5.22 -10.85
N LYS A 251 6.58 -6.41 -10.23
CA LYS A 251 5.46 -6.59 -9.31
C LYS A 251 5.58 -5.67 -8.08
N VAL A 252 6.79 -5.58 -7.48
CA VAL A 252 7.02 -4.71 -6.31
C VAL A 252 6.94 -3.23 -6.69
N ARG A 253 7.46 -2.85 -7.85
CA ARG A 253 7.36 -1.47 -8.36
C ARG A 253 5.91 -1.02 -8.54
N ARG A 254 5.05 -1.93 -9.00
CA ARG A 254 3.61 -1.67 -9.13
C ARG A 254 2.87 -1.71 -7.80
N ARG A 255 3.34 -2.55 -6.86
CA ARG A 255 2.71 -2.78 -5.56
C ARG A 255 3.73 -2.68 -4.43
N PRO A 256 4.16 -1.45 -4.07
CA PRO A 256 5.17 -1.25 -3.04
C PRO A 256 4.70 -1.66 -1.64
N TYR A 257 3.38 -1.67 -1.40
CA TYR A 257 2.75 -2.15 -0.18
C TYR A 257 2.23 -3.57 -0.39
N SER A 258 3.11 -4.56 -0.24
CA SER A 258 2.79 -5.97 -0.48
C SER A 258 3.60 -6.90 0.43
N VAL A 259 3.13 -8.14 0.57
CA VAL A 259 3.91 -9.23 1.15
C VAL A 259 4.54 -10.01 0.01
N VAL A 260 5.85 -10.17 0.05
CA VAL A 260 6.58 -10.99 -0.93
C VAL A 260 6.92 -12.33 -0.28
N LEU A 261 6.37 -13.40 -0.82
CA LEU A 261 6.58 -14.77 -0.37
C LEU A 261 7.55 -15.50 -1.29
N PHE A 262 8.68 -15.92 -0.75
CA PHE A 262 9.61 -16.86 -1.37
C PHE A 262 9.32 -18.25 -0.80
N ASP A 263 8.61 -19.07 -1.56
CA ASP A 263 8.19 -20.40 -1.13
C ASP A 263 9.29 -21.42 -1.41
N GLU A 264 9.59 -22.31 -0.44
CA GLU A 264 10.63 -23.36 -0.51
C GLU A 264 12.04 -22.80 -0.78
N ILE A 265 12.49 -21.86 0.06
CA ILE A 265 13.75 -21.12 -0.11
C ILE A 265 15.00 -22.01 -0.23
N GLU A 266 14.98 -23.22 0.34
CA GLU A 266 16.03 -24.22 0.22
C GLU A 266 16.30 -24.69 -1.21
N LYS A 267 15.36 -24.49 -2.13
CA LYS A 267 15.50 -24.86 -3.56
C LYS A 267 16.12 -23.76 -4.42
N ALA A 268 16.21 -22.53 -3.90
CA ALA A 268 16.68 -21.40 -4.66
C ALA A 268 18.16 -21.50 -5.04
N HIS A 269 18.50 -21.01 -6.25
CA HIS A 269 19.89 -20.89 -6.66
C HIS A 269 20.66 -19.91 -5.74
N PRO A 270 21.95 -20.12 -5.46
CA PRO A 270 22.77 -19.22 -4.61
C PRO A 270 22.75 -17.75 -5.02
N ASP A 271 22.62 -17.44 -6.32
CA ASP A 271 22.56 -16.06 -6.80
C ASP A 271 21.24 -15.36 -6.40
N VAL A 272 20.14 -16.09 -6.22
CA VAL A 272 18.89 -15.57 -5.66
C VAL A 272 19.11 -15.15 -4.21
N MET A 273 19.87 -15.92 -3.44
CA MET A 273 20.22 -15.56 -2.07
C MET A 273 21.03 -14.26 -1.97
N ASN A 274 21.88 -13.97 -2.96
CA ASN A 274 22.63 -12.72 -3.01
C ASN A 274 21.71 -11.51 -3.26
N ILE A 275 20.69 -11.66 -4.11
CA ILE A 275 19.67 -10.62 -4.33
C ILE A 275 18.85 -10.39 -3.05
N LEU A 276 18.42 -11.46 -2.40
CA LEU A 276 17.69 -11.36 -1.14
C LEU A 276 18.52 -10.68 -0.05
N LEU A 277 19.83 -10.99 0.06
CA LEU A 277 20.73 -10.28 0.96
C LEU A 277 20.73 -8.78 0.71
N GLN A 278 20.81 -8.36 -0.54
CA GLN A 278 20.78 -6.94 -0.89
C GLN A 278 19.45 -6.29 -0.48
N ILE A 279 18.33 -6.97 -0.73
CA ILE A 279 16.99 -6.48 -0.31
C ILE A 279 16.92 -6.33 1.22
N LEU A 280 17.41 -7.32 1.97
CA LEU A 280 17.37 -7.33 3.44
C LEU A 280 18.32 -6.30 4.08
N ASP A 281 19.40 -5.93 3.41
CA ASP A 281 20.37 -4.95 3.89
C ASP A 281 20.01 -3.51 3.53
N GLU A 282 19.81 -3.27 2.24
CA GLU A 282 19.65 -1.92 1.69
C GLU A 282 18.18 -1.53 1.52
N GLY A 283 17.25 -2.50 1.54
CA GLY A 283 15.86 -2.30 1.24
C GLY A 283 15.59 -1.95 -0.24
N LYS A 284 16.59 -2.06 -1.11
CA LYS A 284 16.52 -1.65 -2.52
C LYS A 284 17.33 -2.59 -3.39
N ILE A 285 16.88 -2.76 -4.63
CA ILE A 285 17.70 -3.39 -5.69
C ILE A 285 17.57 -2.61 -6.98
N ASN A 286 18.56 -2.73 -7.85
CA ASN A 286 18.47 -2.22 -9.21
C ASN A 286 17.99 -3.33 -10.14
N ASP A 287 17.01 -3.01 -10.99
CA ASP A 287 16.59 -3.92 -12.05
C ASP A 287 17.63 -3.92 -13.20
N ALA A 288 17.47 -4.83 -14.15
CA ALA A 288 18.37 -4.91 -15.30
C ALA A 288 18.35 -3.67 -16.21
N GLN A 289 17.37 -2.79 -16.07
CA GLN A 289 17.26 -1.51 -16.79
C GLN A 289 17.89 -0.35 -16.00
N GLY A 290 18.53 -0.62 -14.85
CA GLY A 290 19.15 0.39 -13.99
C GLY A 290 18.18 1.18 -13.12
N ARG A 291 16.90 0.78 -13.06
CA ARG A 291 15.92 1.45 -12.19
C ARG A 291 16.00 0.88 -10.78
N THR A 292 16.01 1.75 -9.79
CA THR A 292 15.99 1.35 -8.37
C THR A 292 14.55 0.98 -7.95
N VAL A 293 14.39 -0.22 -7.41
CA VAL A 293 13.14 -0.73 -6.84
C VAL A 293 13.24 -0.75 -5.33
N ASP A 294 12.32 -0.08 -4.64
CA ASP A 294 12.30 0.07 -3.18
C ASP A 294 11.39 -1.00 -2.55
N PHE A 295 11.95 -1.76 -1.62
CA PHE A 295 11.28 -2.82 -0.85
C PHE A 295 10.96 -2.41 0.59
N SER A 296 11.27 -1.18 1.00
CA SER A 296 11.13 -0.73 2.39
C SER A 296 9.70 -0.86 2.94
N ASN A 297 8.71 -0.76 2.08
CA ASN A 297 7.29 -0.88 2.45
C ASN A 297 6.76 -2.31 2.32
N THR A 298 7.56 -3.26 1.80
CA THR A 298 7.16 -4.66 1.68
C THR A 298 7.42 -5.43 2.98
N VAL A 299 6.80 -6.60 3.09
CA VAL A 299 7.14 -7.61 4.09
C VAL A 299 7.68 -8.84 3.36
N ILE A 300 8.90 -9.25 3.70
CA ILE A 300 9.55 -10.41 3.07
C ILE A 300 9.28 -11.65 3.90
N CYS A 301 8.62 -12.62 3.32
CA CYS A 301 8.36 -13.92 3.95
C CYS A 301 9.04 -15.02 3.14
N MET A 302 9.71 -15.91 3.81
CA MET A 302 10.36 -17.09 3.24
C MET A 302 9.83 -18.34 3.92
N THR A 303 9.50 -19.39 3.18
CA THR A 303 9.11 -20.68 3.77
C THR A 303 10.22 -21.71 3.53
N SER A 304 10.37 -22.61 4.47
CA SER A 304 11.28 -23.76 4.36
C SER A 304 10.66 -24.99 4.99
N ASN A 305 10.93 -26.15 4.39
CA ASN A 305 10.60 -27.46 4.92
C ASN A 305 11.81 -28.13 5.61
N ALA A 306 12.92 -27.42 5.76
CA ALA A 306 14.13 -27.91 6.41
C ALA A 306 13.86 -28.35 7.86
N GLY A 307 14.53 -29.43 8.31
CA GLY A 307 14.37 -29.98 9.65
C GLY A 307 13.09 -30.76 9.92
N SER A 308 12.24 -30.98 8.91
CA SER A 308 11.02 -31.78 9.04
C SER A 308 11.28 -33.27 9.14
N SER A 309 12.41 -33.74 8.59
CA SER A 309 12.81 -35.17 8.56
C SER A 309 13.43 -35.66 9.86
N ASP A 310 13.95 -34.79 10.74
CA ASP A 310 14.72 -35.16 11.94
C ASP A 310 13.86 -35.32 13.21
N GLN A 311 12.52 -35.36 13.08
CA GLN A 311 11.64 -35.52 14.25
C GLN A 311 11.70 -36.94 14.89
N SER A 312 12.36 -37.91 14.26
CA SER A 312 12.41 -39.32 14.73
C SER A 312 13.64 -39.70 15.56
N ALA A 313 14.64 -38.83 15.69
CA ALA A 313 15.80 -39.12 16.53
C ALA A 313 15.64 -38.58 17.95
N GLY A 314 15.09 -39.40 18.84
CA GLY A 314 15.02 -39.14 20.28
C GLY A 314 16.40 -38.95 20.88
N SER A 315 16.84 -37.72 21.09
CA SER A 315 18.04 -37.40 21.84
C SER A 315 17.72 -37.29 23.33
N LEU A 316 18.15 -38.27 24.09
CA LEU A 316 18.22 -38.24 25.55
C LEU A 316 19.22 -37.18 26.02
N GLY A 317 18.76 -36.02 26.41
CA GLY A 317 19.57 -34.95 26.98
C GLY A 317 18.80 -34.12 27.97
N PHE A 318 19.16 -34.16 29.22
CA PHE A 318 18.57 -33.40 30.34
C PHE A 318 18.95 -31.93 30.27
N ASN A 319 18.01 -31.00 30.58
CA ASN A 319 18.18 -29.57 30.91
C ASN A 319 17.97 -28.46 29.87
N LYS A 320 17.30 -28.67 28.73
CA LYS A 320 16.82 -27.52 27.94
C LYS A 320 15.30 -27.60 27.74
N SER A 321 14.59 -26.47 27.73
CA SER A 321 13.15 -26.44 27.41
C SER A 321 12.93 -26.93 25.98
N ASP A 322 11.80 -27.60 25.72
CA ASP A 322 11.48 -28.13 24.40
C ASP A 322 11.45 -27.04 23.31
N ALA A 323 11.09 -25.80 23.66
CA ALA A 323 11.12 -24.65 22.77
C ALA A 323 12.56 -24.28 22.33
N GLN A 324 13.51 -24.23 23.27
CA GLN A 324 14.93 -23.92 22.97
C GLN A 324 15.61 -25.02 22.13
N ARG A 325 15.22 -26.28 22.32
CA ARG A 325 15.70 -27.38 21.49
C ARG A 325 15.17 -27.33 20.06
N SER A 326 13.89 -26.95 19.91
CA SER A 326 13.29 -26.79 18.61
C SER A 326 13.94 -25.64 17.82
N GLU A 327 14.20 -24.52 18.47
CA GLU A 327 14.87 -23.36 17.87
C GLU A 327 16.31 -23.68 17.43
N GLU A 328 17.11 -24.35 18.28
CA GLU A 328 18.49 -24.79 17.95
C GLU A 328 18.49 -25.78 16.77
N LYS A 329 17.56 -26.74 16.73
CA LYS A 329 17.42 -27.67 15.61
C LYS A 329 17.07 -26.94 14.31
N THR A 330 16.11 -26.04 14.37
CA THR A 330 15.69 -25.23 13.23
C THR A 330 16.87 -24.40 12.70
N ARG A 331 17.62 -23.76 13.58
CA ARG A 331 18.81 -22.98 13.21
C ARG A 331 19.91 -23.82 12.58
N LYS A 332 20.15 -25.02 13.10
CA LYS A 332 21.09 -25.97 12.50
C LYS A 332 20.66 -26.47 11.13
N ALA A 333 19.38 -26.77 10.96
CA ALA A 333 18.84 -27.19 9.67
C ALA A 333 18.94 -26.07 8.62
N LEU A 334 18.64 -24.82 8.98
CA LEU A 334 18.79 -23.66 8.10
C LEU A 334 20.27 -23.40 7.75
N ALA A 335 21.21 -23.60 8.67
CA ALA A 335 22.62 -23.40 8.45
C ALA A 335 23.23 -24.36 7.42
N GLN A 336 22.54 -25.43 7.02
CA GLN A 336 22.99 -26.34 5.96
C GLN A 336 22.91 -25.69 4.56
N PHE A 337 22.01 -24.74 4.33
CA PHE A 337 21.80 -24.10 3.02
C PHE A 337 21.82 -22.57 3.06
N LEU A 338 21.56 -21.95 4.21
CA LEU A 338 21.67 -20.50 4.39
C LEU A 338 22.98 -20.13 5.08
N ARG A 339 23.67 -19.15 4.53
CA ARG A 339 24.87 -18.60 5.12
C ARG A 339 24.56 -17.91 6.46
N PRO A 340 25.45 -17.95 7.46
CA PRO A 340 25.27 -17.27 8.75
C PRO A 340 24.95 -15.76 8.59
N GLU A 341 25.56 -15.13 7.60
CA GLU A 341 25.31 -13.73 7.25
C GLU A 341 23.85 -13.48 6.87
N PHE A 342 23.25 -14.36 6.08
CA PHE A 342 21.85 -14.27 5.68
C PHE A 342 20.91 -14.38 6.90
N LEU A 343 21.16 -15.36 7.77
CA LEU A 343 20.38 -15.55 9.00
C LEU A 343 20.48 -14.36 9.96
N GLY A 344 21.61 -13.65 9.96
CA GLY A 344 21.80 -12.43 10.76
C GLY A 344 21.07 -11.21 10.25
N ARG A 345 20.54 -11.24 9.02
CA ARG A 345 19.79 -10.13 8.40
C ARG A 345 18.27 -10.30 8.51
N VAL A 346 17.83 -11.50 8.76
CA VAL A 346 16.40 -11.81 8.94
C VAL A 346 15.97 -11.39 10.34
N ASP A 347 14.82 -10.71 10.44
CA ASP A 347 14.32 -10.21 11.72
C ASP A 347 13.87 -11.34 12.64
N GLU A 348 13.15 -12.35 12.11
CA GLU A 348 12.69 -13.49 12.91
C GLU A 348 12.69 -14.80 12.11
N VAL A 349 13.12 -15.86 12.79
CA VAL A 349 13.01 -17.24 12.31
C VAL A 349 11.98 -17.96 13.17
N ILE A 350 10.88 -18.36 12.56
CA ILE A 350 9.69 -18.86 13.25
C ILE A 350 9.45 -20.33 12.91
N ALA A 351 9.51 -21.19 13.93
CA ALA A 351 9.23 -22.61 13.78
C ALA A 351 7.74 -22.91 13.94
N PHE A 352 7.16 -23.59 12.95
CA PHE A 352 5.79 -24.06 12.99
C PHE A 352 5.71 -25.44 13.62
N LYS A 353 4.77 -25.62 14.55
CA LYS A 353 4.53 -26.89 15.20
C LYS A 353 3.66 -27.79 14.31
N PRO A 354 3.88 -29.11 14.35
CA PRO A 354 2.97 -30.07 13.71
C PRO A 354 1.55 -29.91 14.27
N LEU A 355 0.55 -29.97 13.39
CA LEU A 355 -0.85 -29.93 13.81
C LEU A 355 -1.24 -31.26 14.46
N THR A 356 -1.94 -31.22 15.56
CA THR A 356 -2.55 -32.42 16.16
C THR A 356 -3.79 -32.86 15.36
N LEU A 357 -4.13 -34.17 15.41
CA LEU A 357 -5.29 -34.71 14.67
C LEU A 357 -6.60 -33.97 14.98
N SER A 358 -6.77 -33.49 16.21
CA SER A 358 -7.95 -32.71 16.61
C SER A 358 -8.03 -31.35 15.91
N LEU A 359 -6.88 -30.71 15.60
CA LEU A 359 -6.83 -29.43 14.91
C LEU A 359 -7.02 -29.60 13.38
N ILE A 360 -6.58 -30.74 12.82
CA ILE A 360 -6.78 -31.04 11.39
C ILE A 360 -8.28 -31.12 11.07
N HIS A 361 -9.08 -31.77 11.91
CA HIS A 361 -10.53 -31.85 11.73
C HIS A 361 -11.26 -30.51 11.85
N ILE A 362 -10.71 -29.54 12.57
CA ILE A 362 -11.26 -28.18 12.66
C ILE A 362 -10.91 -27.35 11.42
N SER A 363 -9.76 -27.60 10.83
CA SER A 363 -9.25 -26.84 9.67
C SER A 363 -9.77 -27.36 8.32
N GLU A 364 -10.27 -28.59 8.22
CA GLU A 364 -10.94 -29.10 7.03
C GLU A 364 -12.36 -28.51 6.96
N PRO A 365 -12.67 -27.66 5.94
CA PRO A 365 -14.06 -27.29 5.70
C PRO A 365 -14.82 -28.58 5.34
N THR A 366 -15.86 -28.87 6.09
CA THR A 366 -16.80 -29.99 5.90
C THR A 366 -17.21 -30.07 4.42
N ARG A 367 -16.53 -30.88 3.63
CA ARG A 367 -16.90 -31.23 2.26
C ARG A 367 -18.10 -32.17 2.19
N HIS A 368 -18.79 -32.38 3.29
CA HIS A 368 -19.97 -33.24 3.40
C HIS A 368 -21.19 -32.47 3.86
N ALA A 369 -21.74 -31.65 2.98
CA ALA A 369 -23.14 -31.24 3.04
C ALA A 369 -23.62 -30.78 1.68
N GLN A 370 -23.60 -31.67 0.68
CA GLN A 370 -24.46 -31.62 -0.49
C GLN A 370 -24.59 -33.06 -1.04
N ILE A 371 -25.55 -33.76 -0.51
CA ILE A 371 -26.30 -34.84 -1.21
C ILE A 371 -27.76 -34.49 -1.02
#